data_dfd03b2ab092b5e2599bbcb9ede3256b
#
_entry.id   dfd03b2ab092b5e2599bbcb9ede3256b
#
_cell.length_a   1.000
_cell.length_b   1.000
_cell.length_c   1.000
_cell.angle_alpha   90.00
_cell.angle_beta   90.00
_cell.angle_gamma   90.00
#
_symmetry.space_group_name_H-M   'P 1'
#
loop_
_entity.id
_entity.type
_entity.pdbx_description
1 polymer ?
#
loop_
_entity_poly.entity_id
_entity_poly.type
_entity_poly.pdbx_seq_one_letter_code
_entity_poly.pdbx_strand_id
1 'polypeptide(L)'
;MEVAGSASEWAVGFEDECWWSRVALPTLNACSPDGEPLRLIQRSVARDDPEPKALSCYGLYLPQIDQTWLRFVDGRPVSSITARFLGWCSQKLEAQAKKVLVLIWDNASWHISKELRRWLGSHNRRLKRSGKGVRIVVCLLPKQSPWLNAIEPKWIHGKRKVVEADGLLGAYELAERVCRVFDCPHHEHLTVPQKVA
;
A
#
# COMPACT_ATOMS: atom_id res chain seq x y z
N MET A 1 -18.11 11.56 6.41
CA MET A 1 -16.96 10.86 7.03
C MET A 1 -16.98 10.87 8.56
N GLU A 2 -17.56 11.88 9.19
CA GLU A 2 -17.67 11.97 10.66
C GLU A 2 -18.42 10.80 11.32
N VAL A 3 -19.44 10.25 10.66
CA VAL A 3 -20.26 9.16 11.22
C VAL A 3 -19.46 7.86 11.40
N ALA A 4 -18.56 7.53 10.47
CA ALA A 4 -17.76 6.32 10.59
C ALA A 4 -16.62 6.46 11.62
N GLY A 5 -16.07 7.67 11.79
CA GLY A 5 -15.03 7.94 12.76
C GLY A 5 -15.53 7.99 14.22
N SER A 6 -16.79 8.26 14.45
CA SER A 6 -17.39 8.31 15.78
C SER A 6 -17.87 6.96 16.32
N ALA A 7 -18.09 5.98 15.45
CA ALA A 7 -18.54 4.66 15.86
C ALA A 7 -17.34 3.78 16.28
N SER A 8 -17.29 3.34 17.51
CA SER A 8 -16.20 2.51 18.06
C SER A 8 -15.97 1.20 17.27
N GLU A 9 -17.02 0.65 16.66
CA GLU A 9 -16.97 -0.58 15.86
C GLU A 9 -16.63 -0.36 14.37
N TRP A 10 -16.46 0.88 13.94
CA TRP A 10 -16.17 1.23 12.55
C TRP A 10 -14.71 1.69 12.41
N ALA A 11 -14.15 1.40 11.27
CA ALA A 11 -12.86 1.93 10.83
C ALA A 11 -13.04 2.61 9.47
N VAL A 12 -12.38 3.75 9.28
CA VAL A 12 -12.17 4.36 7.96
C VAL A 12 -10.76 4.06 7.54
N GLY A 13 -10.57 3.53 6.34
CA GLY A 13 -9.25 3.22 5.80
C GLY A 13 -9.09 3.75 4.38
N PHE A 14 -7.94 4.33 4.11
CA PHE A 14 -7.50 4.76 2.79
C PHE A 14 -6.50 3.72 2.27
N GLU A 15 -6.82 3.10 1.16
CA GLU A 15 -5.99 2.07 0.56
C GLU A 15 -5.38 2.56 -0.75
N ASP A 16 -4.15 2.13 -0.99
CA ASP A 16 -3.40 2.41 -2.21
C ASP A 16 -2.17 1.52 -2.31
N GLU A 17 -1.55 1.49 -3.50
CA GLU A 17 -0.30 0.80 -3.75
C GLU A 17 0.85 1.77 -3.99
N CYS A 18 2.02 1.40 -3.49
CA CYS A 18 3.23 2.17 -3.67
C CYS A 18 4.38 1.31 -4.19
N TRP A 19 5.17 1.88 -5.10
CA TRP A 19 6.41 1.29 -5.59
C TRP A 19 7.61 1.95 -4.92
N TRP A 20 8.51 1.10 -4.42
CA TRP A 20 9.74 1.48 -3.76
C TRP A 20 10.92 1.05 -4.61
N SER A 21 11.68 2.01 -5.13
CA SER A 21 12.88 1.71 -5.92
C SER A 21 14.05 1.38 -5.00
N ARG A 22 14.87 0.40 -5.37
CA ARG A 22 16.16 0.12 -4.72
C ARG A 22 17.20 1.19 -4.99
N VAL A 23 16.96 2.04 -5.98
CA VAL A 23 17.80 3.18 -6.35
C VAL A 23 17.06 4.45 -6.01
N ALA A 24 17.74 5.34 -5.28
CA ALA A 24 17.24 6.69 -5.10
C ALA A 24 17.17 7.41 -6.44
N LEU A 25 15.99 7.90 -6.79
CA LEU A 25 15.87 8.87 -7.87
C LEU A 25 16.33 10.21 -7.31
N PRO A 26 17.42 10.80 -7.80
CA PRO A 26 17.84 12.11 -7.35
C PRO A 26 16.79 13.14 -7.75
N THR A 27 16.01 13.60 -6.79
CA THR A 27 15.12 14.76 -6.94
C THR A 27 15.92 16.03 -6.60
N LEU A 28 16.95 16.35 -7.36
CA LEU A 28 17.79 17.48 -7.02
C LEU A 28 17.69 18.58 -8.06
N ASN A 29 17.19 19.70 -7.59
CA ASN A 29 17.44 21.01 -8.12
C ASN A 29 18.61 21.63 -7.34
N ALA A 30 19.80 21.01 -7.38
CA ALA A 30 20.99 21.57 -6.82
C ALA A 30 21.78 22.24 -7.94
N CYS A 31 22.23 23.45 -7.70
CA CYS A 31 23.20 24.15 -8.55
C CYS A 31 24.54 24.19 -7.86
N SER A 32 25.62 24.16 -8.63
CA SER A 32 26.95 24.51 -8.14
C SER A 32 26.97 25.96 -7.66
N PRO A 33 28.00 26.38 -6.89
CA PRO A 33 28.22 27.81 -6.54
C PRO A 33 28.24 28.73 -7.76
N ASP A 34 28.61 28.22 -8.93
CA ASP A 34 28.65 28.96 -10.20
C ASP A 34 27.32 29.01 -10.94
N GLY A 35 26.25 28.48 -10.34
CA GLY A 35 24.89 28.45 -10.92
C GLY A 35 24.65 27.34 -11.94
N GLU A 36 25.64 26.51 -12.25
CA GLU A 36 25.48 25.38 -13.16
C GLU A 36 24.68 24.23 -12.51
N PRO A 37 23.76 23.58 -13.24
CA PRO A 37 23.02 22.45 -12.72
C PRO A 37 23.96 21.27 -12.38
N LEU A 38 23.93 20.83 -11.14
CA LEU A 38 24.63 19.63 -10.73
C LEU A 38 23.90 18.41 -11.34
N ARG A 39 24.55 17.74 -12.28
CA ARG A 39 24.08 16.46 -12.80
C ARG A 39 24.46 15.36 -11.81
N LEU A 40 23.50 14.86 -11.10
CA LEU A 40 23.72 13.67 -10.28
C LEU A 40 23.80 12.43 -11.19
N ILE A 41 24.73 11.57 -10.88
CA ILE A 41 24.84 10.28 -11.55
C ILE A 41 23.66 9.43 -11.09
N GLN A 42 22.72 9.18 -12.00
CA GLN A 42 21.67 8.23 -11.75
C GLN A 42 22.27 6.83 -11.67
N ARG A 43 22.23 6.21 -10.50
CA ARG A 43 22.61 4.79 -10.37
C ARG A 43 21.54 3.92 -10.98
N SER A 44 21.94 2.89 -11.67
CA SER A 44 21.05 1.88 -12.22
C SER A 44 21.33 0.53 -11.57
N VAL A 45 20.31 -0.28 -11.40
CA VAL A 45 20.49 -1.69 -11.03
C VAL A 45 21.12 -2.41 -12.19
N ALA A 46 22.16 -3.22 -11.93
CA ALA A 46 22.80 -4.03 -12.94
C ALA A 46 21.78 -4.93 -13.66
N ARG A 47 22.05 -5.24 -14.93
CA ARG A 47 21.10 -6.00 -15.76
C ARG A 47 20.94 -7.45 -15.29
N ASP A 48 21.99 -7.99 -14.70
CA ASP A 48 22.11 -9.33 -14.14
C ASP A 48 21.87 -9.43 -12.65
N ASP A 49 21.44 -8.32 -12.01
CA ASP A 49 21.06 -8.32 -10.60
C ASP A 49 19.84 -9.24 -10.39
N PRO A 50 19.95 -10.27 -9.52
CA PRO A 50 18.89 -11.25 -9.32
C PRO A 50 17.68 -10.68 -8.56
N GLU A 51 17.84 -9.56 -7.88
CA GLU A 51 16.77 -8.97 -7.11
C GLU A 51 15.89 -8.01 -7.93
N PRO A 52 14.61 -7.85 -7.59
CA PRO A 52 13.72 -6.94 -8.30
C PRO A 52 14.21 -5.49 -8.18
N LYS A 53 14.15 -4.71 -9.24
CA LYS A 53 14.57 -3.29 -9.25
C LYS A 53 13.75 -2.41 -8.32
N ALA A 54 12.52 -2.81 -8.06
CA ALA A 54 11.60 -2.12 -7.15
C ALA A 54 10.66 -3.12 -6.49
N LEU A 55 10.20 -2.79 -5.29
CA LEU A 55 9.20 -3.54 -4.55
C LEU A 55 7.88 -2.81 -4.62
N SER A 56 6.79 -3.53 -4.88
CA SER A 56 5.44 -3.00 -4.69
C SER A 56 4.89 -3.37 -3.32
N CYS A 57 4.13 -2.49 -2.71
CA CYS A 57 3.40 -2.79 -1.49
C CYS A 57 1.99 -2.21 -1.54
N TYR A 58 1.08 -2.90 -0.87
CA TYR A 58 -0.22 -2.39 -0.50
C TYR A 58 -0.13 -1.67 0.84
N GLY A 59 -0.87 -0.58 1.00
CA GLY A 59 -1.02 0.12 2.26
C GLY A 59 -2.47 0.40 2.60
N LEU A 60 -2.81 0.28 3.87
CA LEU A 60 -4.07 0.75 4.44
C LEU A 60 -3.76 1.75 5.54
N TYR A 61 -4.05 3.02 5.29
CA TYR A 61 -3.92 4.09 6.28
C TYR A 61 -5.22 4.24 7.07
N LEU A 62 -5.12 4.17 8.38
CA LEU A 62 -6.22 4.30 9.35
C LEU A 62 -6.08 5.62 10.10
N PRO A 63 -6.74 6.70 9.66
CA PRO A 63 -6.55 8.04 10.23
C PRO A 63 -6.98 8.16 11.70
N GLN A 64 -7.90 7.31 12.17
CA GLN A 64 -8.34 7.35 13.57
C GLN A 64 -7.24 7.01 14.58
N ILE A 65 -6.23 6.23 14.15
CA ILE A 65 -5.11 5.80 14.99
C ILE A 65 -3.76 6.20 14.41
N ASP A 66 -3.77 6.96 13.31
CA ASP A 66 -2.59 7.40 12.55
C ASP A 66 -1.62 6.26 12.20
N GLN A 67 -2.14 5.10 11.85
CA GLN A 67 -1.33 3.93 11.46
C GLN A 67 -1.50 3.60 9.99
N THR A 68 -0.41 3.14 9.39
CA THR A 68 -0.41 2.57 8.03
C THR A 68 0.02 1.10 8.10
N TRP A 69 -0.83 0.20 7.64
CA TRP A 69 -0.52 -1.22 7.55
C TRP A 69 -0.01 -1.55 6.16
N LEU A 70 1.12 -2.23 6.07
CA LEU A 70 1.80 -2.54 4.82
C LEU A 70 1.90 -4.04 4.57
N ARG A 71 1.82 -4.44 3.30
CA ARG A 71 2.17 -5.76 2.81
C ARG A 71 2.87 -5.64 1.46
N PHE A 72 4.10 -6.11 1.38
CA PHE A 72 4.81 -6.22 0.11
C PHE A 72 4.24 -7.32 -0.77
N VAL A 73 4.53 -7.23 -2.06
CA VAL A 73 4.02 -8.15 -3.08
C VAL A 73 5.18 -8.66 -3.92
N ASP A 74 5.25 -9.97 -4.11
CA ASP A 74 6.13 -10.55 -5.12
C ASP A 74 5.47 -10.44 -6.49
N GLY A 75 5.90 -9.42 -7.24
CA GLY A 75 5.32 -9.07 -8.52
C GLY A 75 4.60 -7.73 -8.53
N ARG A 76 3.44 -7.68 -9.18
CA ARG A 76 2.67 -6.44 -9.33
C ARG A 76 1.27 -6.56 -8.72
N PRO A 77 0.64 -5.43 -8.35
CA PRO A 77 -0.75 -5.39 -7.90
C PRO A 77 -1.70 -6.00 -8.93
N VAL A 78 -2.55 -6.90 -8.46
CA VAL A 78 -3.63 -7.51 -9.22
C VAL A 78 -4.81 -7.84 -8.31
N SER A 79 -6.01 -8.00 -8.86
CA SER A 79 -7.26 -8.17 -8.09
C SER A 79 -7.22 -9.29 -7.05
N SER A 80 -6.56 -10.41 -7.34
CA SER A 80 -6.44 -11.53 -6.38
C SER A 80 -5.54 -11.18 -5.20
N ILE A 81 -4.49 -10.40 -5.41
CA ILE A 81 -3.61 -9.90 -4.35
C ILE A 81 -4.33 -8.85 -3.52
N THR A 82 -5.05 -7.91 -4.15
CA THR A 82 -5.90 -6.94 -3.44
C THR A 82 -6.89 -7.65 -2.52
N ALA A 83 -7.55 -8.71 -3.00
CA ALA A 83 -8.47 -9.52 -2.20
C ALA A 83 -7.78 -10.16 -0.96
N ARG A 84 -6.54 -10.67 -1.13
CA ARG A 84 -5.75 -11.23 -0.02
C ARG A 84 -5.34 -10.16 0.99
N PHE A 85 -4.90 -9.00 0.51
CA PHE A 85 -4.57 -7.87 1.36
C PHE A 85 -5.78 -7.43 2.20
N LEU A 86 -6.94 -7.23 1.56
CA LEU A 86 -8.17 -6.86 2.27
C LEU A 86 -8.63 -7.95 3.25
N GLY A 87 -8.44 -9.22 2.91
CA GLY A 87 -8.70 -10.33 3.84
C GLY A 87 -7.85 -10.25 5.10
N TRP A 88 -6.55 -9.97 4.94
CA TRP A 88 -5.63 -9.76 6.05
C TRP A 88 -5.98 -8.51 6.88
N CYS A 89 -6.30 -7.38 6.24
CA CYS A 89 -6.77 -6.18 6.93
C CYS A 89 -8.04 -6.44 7.74
N SER A 90 -8.99 -7.19 7.16
CA SER A 90 -10.23 -7.58 7.83
C SER A 90 -9.97 -8.39 9.11
N GLN A 91 -9.04 -9.35 9.09
CA GLN A 91 -8.65 -10.13 10.27
C GLN A 91 -8.02 -9.24 11.35
N LYS A 92 -7.14 -8.32 10.98
CA LYS A 92 -6.53 -7.37 11.93
C LYS A 92 -7.56 -6.43 12.57
N LEU A 93 -8.52 -5.94 11.78
CA LEU A 93 -9.61 -5.10 12.28
C LEU A 93 -10.56 -5.88 13.19
N GLU A 94 -10.85 -7.13 12.86
CA GLU A 94 -11.67 -8.01 13.71
C GLU A 94 -11.00 -8.22 15.07
N ALA A 95 -9.69 -8.43 15.10
CA ALA A 95 -8.92 -8.55 16.35
C ALA A 95 -8.97 -7.26 17.20
N GLN A 96 -9.25 -6.10 16.57
CA GLN A 96 -9.48 -4.81 17.24
C GLN A 96 -10.97 -4.53 17.52
N ALA A 97 -11.81 -5.57 17.50
CA ALA A 97 -13.25 -5.49 17.72
C ALA A 97 -14.00 -4.57 16.71
N LYS A 98 -13.40 -4.30 15.53
CA LYS A 98 -14.08 -3.58 14.46
C LYS A 98 -15.04 -4.51 13.72
N LYS A 99 -16.17 -3.96 13.27
CA LYS A 99 -17.19 -4.70 12.50
C LYS A 99 -17.38 -4.16 11.09
N VAL A 100 -16.96 -2.93 10.85
CA VAL A 100 -17.10 -2.29 9.53
C VAL A 100 -15.80 -1.57 9.16
N LEU A 101 -15.32 -1.80 7.94
CA LEU A 101 -14.31 -1.00 7.28
C LEU A 101 -14.97 -0.19 6.17
N VAL A 102 -14.96 1.13 6.28
CA VAL A 102 -15.22 2.05 5.17
C VAL A 102 -13.90 2.22 4.43
N LEU A 103 -13.80 1.55 3.28
CA LEU A 103 -12.60 1.51 2.46
C LEU A 103 -12.69 2.57 1.37
N ILE A 104 -11.76 3.51 1.41
CA ILE A 104 -11.64 4.60 0.44
C ILE A 104 -10.43 4.27 -0.44
N TRP A 105 -10.61 4.21 -1.75
CA TRP A 105 -9.57 3.93 -2.73
C TRP A 105 -9.86 4.55 -4.09
N ASP A 106 -8.91 4.48 -4.99
CA ASP A 106 -9.02 5.02 -6.34
C ASP A 106 -9.76 4.07 -7.31
N ASN A 107 -9.76 4.44 -8.59
CA ASN A 107 -10.39 3.69 -9.66
C ASN A 107 -9.39 2.83 -10.46
N ALA A 108 -8.32 2.33 -9.85
CA ALA A 108 -7.40 1.42 -10.50
C ALA A 108 -8.14 0.20 -11.08
N SER A 109 -7.68 -0.32 -12.19
CA SER A 109 -8.40 -1.39 -12.92
C SER A 109 -8.61 -2.67 -12.08
N TRP A 110 -7.68 -2.97 -11.19
CA TRP A 110 -7.79 -4.10 -10.26
C TRP A 110 -8.77 -3.82 -9.11
N HIS A 111 -8.97 -2.55 -8.68
CA HIS A 111 -9.97 -2.16 -7.67
C HIS A 111 -11.41 -2.29 -8.20
N ILE A 112 -11.62 -1.96 -9.47
CA ILE A 112 -12.95 -2.02 -10.09
C ILE A 112 -13.23 -3.31 -10.86
N SER A 113 -12.35 -4.29 -10.77
CA SER A 113 -12.46 -5.55 -11.51
C SER A 113 -13.70 -6.37 -11.11
N LYS A 114 -14.21 -7.18 -12.07
CA LYS A 114 -15.31 -8.11 -11.79
C LYS A 114 -14.92 -9.18 -10.75
N GLU A 115 -13.65 -9.58 -10.72
CA GLU A 115 -13.11 -10.54 -9.77
C GLU A 115 -13.19 -10.01 -8.35
N LEU A 116 -12.66 -8.82 -8.10
CA LEU A 116 -12.64 -8.21 -6.78
C LEU A 116 -14.04 -7.87 -6.28
N ARG A 117 -14.93 -7.39 -7.16
CA ARG A 117 -16.35 -7.16 -6.81
C ARG A 117 -17.05 -8.44 -6.38
N ARG A 118 -16.79 -9.59 -7.06
CA ARG A 118 -17.33 -10.90 -6.67
C ARG A 118 -16.78 -11.33 -5.31
N TRP A 119 -15.49 -11.13 -5.08
CA TRP A 119 -14.87 -11.46 -3.81
C TRP A 119 -15.48 -10.64 -2.67
N LEU A 120 -15.58 -9.31 -2.80
CA LEU A 120 -16.20 -8.40 -1.82
C LEU A 120 -17.65 -8.81 -1.52
N GLY A 121 -18.44 -9.10 -2.56
CA GLY A 121 -19.81 -9.57 -2.39
C GLY A 121 -19.91 -10.90 -1.64
N SER A 122 -19.01 -11.83 -1.92
CA SER A 122 -18.95 -13.14 -1.23
C SER A 122 -18.46 -13.00 0.21
N HIS A 123 -17.45 -12.17 0.44
CA HIS A 123 -16.93 -11.82 1.78
C HIS A 123 -18.06 -11.26 2.65
N ASN A 124 -18.73 -10.21 2.19
CA ASN A 124 -19.81 -9.57 2.95
C ASN A 124 -21.03 -10.47 3.18
N ARG A 125 -21.38 -11.34 2.21
CA ARG A 125 -22.47 -12.34 2.39
C ARG A 125 -22.11 -13.39 3.43
N ARG A 126 -20.86 -13.88 3.45
CA ARG A 126 -20.37 -14.82 4.46
C ARG A 126 -20.50 -14.23 5.86
N LEU A 127 -20.07 -12.99 6.04
CA LEU A 127 -20.17 -12.27 7.32
C LEU A 127 -21.61 -12.13 7.78
N LYS A 128 -22.54 -11.80 6.89
CA LYS A 128 -23.97 -11.70 7.22
C LYS A 128 -24.53 -13.03 7.74
N ARG A 129 -24.00 -14.18 7.27
CA ARG A 129 -24.42 -15.52 7.71
C ARG A 129 -23.76 -15.94 9.02
N SER A 130 -22.48 -15.65 9.19
CA SER A 130 -21.72 -16.09 10.37
C SER A 130 -21.83 -15.16 11.57
N GLY A 131 -22.19 -13.90 11.36
CA GLY A 131 -22.16 -12.86 12.38
C GLY A 131 -20.75 -12.47 12.83
N LYS A 132 -19.69 -13.00 12.19
CA LYS A 132 -18.30 -12.80 12.57
C LYS A 132 -17.49 -12.21 11.42
N GLY A 133 -16.56 -11.28 11.74
CA GLY A 133 -15.67 -10.61 10.79
C GLY A 133 -16.01 -9.15 10.57
N VAL A 134 -15.32 -8.52 9.63
CA VAL A 134 -15.43 -7.08 9.32
C VAL A 134 -16.06 -6.89 7.94
N ARG A 135 -17.19 -6.21 7.88
CA ARG A 135 -17.84 -5.83 6.62
C ARG A 135 -17.04 -4.76 5.92
N ILE A 136 -16.80 -4.92 4.63
CA ILE A 136 -16.08 -3.92 3.81
C ILE A 136 -17.11 -3.14 2.99
N VAL A 137 -17.15 -1.83 3.19
CA VAL A 137 -17.98 -0.88 2.44
C VAL A 137 -17.03 -0.02 1.60
N VAL A 138 -17.11 -0.17 0.29
CA VAL A 138 -16.22 0.54 -0.64
C VAL A 138 -16.75 1.92 -0.98
N CYS A 139 -15.87 2.92 -0.90
CA CYS A 139 -16.06 4.28 -1.37
C CYS A 139 -15.00 4.60 -2.42
N LEU A 140 -15.40 4.67 -3.69
CA LEU A 140 -14.50 5.06 -4.77
C LEU A 140 -14.28 6.58 -4.75
N LEU A 141 -13.01 6.97 -4.85
CA LEU A 141 -12.66 8.38 -5.08
C LEU A 141 -13.10 8.83 -6.48
N PRO A 142 -13.36 10.12 -6.67
CA PRO A 142 -13.55 10.67 -8.01
C PRO A 142 -12.33 10.35 -8.89
N LYS A 143 -12.56 10.17 -10.19
CA LYS A 143 -11.44 9.95 -11.12
C LYS A 143 -10.46 11.12 -11.08
N GLN A 144 -9.17 10.82 -11.24
CA GLN A 144 -8.09 11.81 -11.28
C GLN A 144 -8.03 12.73 -10.06
N SER A 145 -8.35 12.21 -8.87
CA SER A 145 -8.35 12.97 -7.62
C SER A 145 -7.48 12.33 -6.54
N PRO A 146 -6.18 12.07 -6.81
CA PRO A 146 -5.29 11.40 -5.84
C PRO A 146 -5.14 12.21 -4.54
N TRP A 147 -5.25 13.54 -4.60
CA TRP A 147 -5.18 14.41 -3.41
C TRP A 147 -6.27 14.15 -2.37
N LEU A 148 -7.35 13.45 -2.73
CA LEU A 148 -8.38 13.01 -1.79
C LEU A 148 -8.03 11.70 -1.09
N ASN A 149 -6.98 11.00 -1.54
CA ASN A 149 -6.51 9.78 -0.90
C ASN A 149 -5.52 10.14 0.22
N ALA A 150 -5.96 10.03 1.47
CA ALA A 150 -5.16 10.45 2.63
C ALA A 150 -3.88 9.62 2.86
N ILE A 151 -3.70 8.50 2.16
CA ILE A 151 -2.47 7.72 2.21
C ILE A 151 -1.35 8.32 1.31
N GLU A 152 -1.69 9.05 0.26
CA GLU A 152 -0.71 9.61 -0.68
C GLU A 152 0.37 10.48 -0.01
N PRO A 153 0.04 11.41 0.90
CA PRO A 153 1.05 12.14 1.66
C PRO A 153 1.98 11.23 2.47
N LYS A 154 1.47 10.10 2.98
CA LYS A 154 2.29 9.12 3.71
C LYS A 154 3.34 8.49 2.79
N TRP A 155 2.99 8.18 1.53
CA TRP A 155 3.94 7.70 0.52
C TRP A 155 5.03 8.72 0.24
N ILE A 156 4.67 9.99 0.03
CA ILE A 156 5.62 11.07 -0.24
C ILE A 156 6.61 11.21 0.92
N HIS A 157 6.12 11.25 2.17
CA HIS A 157 6.97 11.33 3.35
C HIS A 157 7.84 10.10 3.53
N GLY A 158 7.28 8.91 3.31
CA GLY A 158 8.01 7.64 3.37
C GLY A 158 9.16 7.61 2.37
N LYS A 159 8.89 7.93 1.12
CA LYS A 159 9.92 7.96 0.06
C LYS A 159 11.11 8.85 0.40
N ARG A 160 10.88 10.01 1.00
CA ARG A 160 11.94 10.93 1.42
C ARG A 160 12.83 10.39 2.55
N LYS A 161 12.30 9.48 3.39
CA LYS A 161 13.03 8.92 4.54
C LYS A 161 13.73 7.60 4.22
N VAL A 162 13.21 6.83 3.26
CA VAL A 162 13.75 5.52 2.89
C VAL A 162 14.94 5.60 1.95
N VAL A 163 14.96 6.66 1.13
CA VAL A 163 15.93 6.82 0.05
C VAL A 163 17.30 7.20 0.61
N GLU A 164 18.35 6.50 0.16
CA GLU A 164 19.75 6.90 0.32
C GLU A 164 20.36 7.30 -1.02
N ALA A 165 21.00 8.49 -1.05
CA ALA A 165 21.63 9.00 -2.26
C ALA A 165 22.84 8.15 -2.71
N ASP A 166 23.51 7.46 -1.79
CA ASP A 166 24.86 6.91 -1.99
C ASP A 166 24.94 5.40 -2.19
N GLY A 167 23.82 4.67 -2.17
CA GLY A 167 23.84 3.21 -2.24
C GLY A 167 22.71 2.56 -3.03
N LEU A 168 22.98 1.37 -3.56
CA LEU A 168 21.98 0.42 -4.00
C LEU A 168 21.54 -0.41 -2.80
N LEU A 169 20.26 -0.33 -2.44
CA LEU A 169 19.70 -1.17 -1.36
C LEU A 169 19.42 -2.59 -1.88
N GLY A 170 19.60 -3.60 -1.04
CA GLY A 170 19.02 -4.91 -1.25
C GLY A 170 17.49 -4.87 -1.13
N ALA A 171 16.79 -5.78 -1.80
CA ALA A 171 15.33 -5.82 -1.76
C ALA A 171 14.78 -6.01 -0.35
N TYR A 172 15.39 -6.91 0.43
CA TYR A 172 15.02 -7.14 1.82
C TYR A 172 15.29 -5.91 2.70
N GLU A 173 16.48 -5.31 2.56
CA GLU A 173 16.85 -4.10 3.31
C GLU A 173 15.89 -2.94 3.00
N LEU A 174 15.51 -2.76 1.74
CA LEU A 174 14.52 -1.77 1.33
C LEU A 174 13.18 -2.00 2.03
N ALA A 175 12.67 -3.23 2.04
CA ALA A 175 11.42 -3.57 2.71
C ALA A 175 11.48 -3.28 4.22
N GLU A 176 12.57 -3.66 4.89
CA GLU A 176 12.79 -3.39 6.32
C GLU A 176 12.83 -1.88 6.62
N ARG A 177 13.51 -1.09 5.77
CA ARG A 177 13.55 0.37 5.93
C ARG A 177 12.18 1.00 5.76
N VAL A 178 11.42 0.57 4.77
CA VAL A 178 10.03 1.02 4.59
C VAL A 178 9.20 0.69 5.83
N CYS A 179 9.22 -0.56 6.30
CA CYS A 179 8.47 -0.95 7.49
C CYS A 179 8.86 -0.14 8.73
N ARG A 180 10.16 0.13 8.90
CA ARG A 180 10.65 0.98 10.01
C ARG A 180 10.11 2.42 9.93
N VAL A 181 10.06 3.00 8.71
CA VAL A 181 9.55 4.37 8.51
C VAL A 181 8.06 4.47 8.81
N PHE A 182 7.31 3.39 8.54
CA PHE A 182 5.87 3.32 8.81
C PHE A 182 5.51 2.70 10.16
N ASP A 183 6.52 2.40 10.99
CA ASP A 183 6.35 1.77 12.31
C ASP A 183 5.45 0.53 12.24
N CYS A 184 5.75 -0.36 11.31
CA CYS A 184 4.99 -1.57 11.10
C CYS A 184 5.91 -2.80 10.96
N PRO A 185 5.47 -4.00 11.34
CA PRO A 185 6.25 -5.22 11.16
C PRO A 185 6.36 -5.57 9.68
N HIS A 186 7.53 -6.10 9.29
CA HIS A 186 7.71 -6.72 7.98
C HIS A 186 7.05 -8.09 7.98
N HIS A 187 6.04 -8.26 7.17
CA HIS A 187 5.32 -9.52 6.98
C HIS A 187 5.79 -10.22 5.70
N GLU A 188 5.56 -11.54 5.62
CA GLU A 188 5.75 -12.28 4.37
C GLU A 188 5.06 -11.59 3.20
N HIS A 189 5.71 -11.59 2.04
CA HIS A 189 5.16 -10.96 0.85
C HIS A 189 3.89 -11.68 0.37
N LEU A 190 2.98 -10.91 -0.19
CA LEU A 190 1.82 -11.46 -0.89
C LEU A 190 2.27 -12.00 -2.24
N THR A 191 1.94 -13.24 -2.53
CA THR A 191 2.25 -13.89 -3.82
C THR A 191 0.99 -14.14 -4.63
N VAL A 192 1.06 -14.09 -5.94
CA VAL A 192 -0.05 -14.51 -6.80
C VAL A 192 -0.26 -16.02 -6.61
N PRO A 193 -1.49 -16.47 -6.31
CA PRO A 193 -1.74 -17.90 -6.23
C PRO A 193 -1.34 -18.56 -7.54
N GLN A 194 -0.45 -19.55 -7.48
CA GLN A 194 -0.18 -20.37 -8.65
C GLN A 194 -1.50 -21.00 -9.10
N LYS A 195 -1.84 -20.83 -10.38
CA LYS A 195 -2.94 -21.60 -10.94
C LYS A 195 -2.54 -23.08 -10.82
N VAL A 196 -3.22 -23.79 -9.96
CA VAL A 196 -3.16 -25.26 -9.99
C VAL A 196 -3.68 -25.65 -11.36
N ALA A 197 -2.80 -26.22 -12.18
CA ALA A 197 -3.11 -26.69 -13.54
C ALA A 197 -4.15 -27.81 -13.51
#